data_125d13fc7735deca578fd85bc7d16085
#
_entry.id   125d13fc7735deca578fd85bc7d16085
#
_cell.length_a   1.000
_cell.length_b   1.000
_cell.length_c   1.000
_cell.angle_alpha   90.00
_cell.angle_beta   90.00
_cell.angle_gamma   90.00
#
_symmetry.space_group_name_H-M   'P 1'
#
loop_
_entity.id
_entity.type
_entity.pdbx_description
1 polymer ?
#
loop_
_entity_poly.entity_id
_entity_poly.type
_entity_poly.pdbx_seq_one_letter_code
_entity_poly.pdbx_strand_id
1 'polypeptide(L)'
;GTSQNGADGGNVQTPVGSSAPDDAASETTGSETSDTAGSGQAPSGDNSVSATVPSGAEIGAGAEVYVDLAAIPAYSGEPYAVVNGNIPYFTESDLTTESFEYYSDLDDLGRCGTAYSSVGTDLMPTEKRDSISKGKPSGWQVSKYDFVDGKYLYNRCHLIGYQLTAENANEKNLITGTRYLNVDGMLPFENLVADYVKETGNHVLYRVTPVFEGENLVASGVLMEAESVEDAGDGVEYCVYVYNVQPGVEIDYATGENHAAN
;
A
#
# COMPACT_ATOMS: atom_id res chain seq x y z
N GLY A 1 -15.57 46.07 57.09
CA GLY A 1 -14.85 44.87 56.82
C GLY A 1 -15.54 44.06 55.75
N THR A 2 -15.03 43.98 54.58
CA THR A 2 -15.57 43.21 53.45
C THR A 2 -14.56 42.14 53.07
N SER A 3 -14.95 40.90 53.19
CA SER A 3 -14.19 39.73 52.72
C SER A 3 -14.56 39.43 51.30
N GLN A 4 -13.58 39.25 50.43
CA GLN A 4 -13.75 38.69 49.10
C GLN A 4 -13.15 37.28 49.10
N ASN A 5 -13.97 36.30 48.73
CA ASN A 5 -13.55 34.94 48.38
C ASN A 5 -13.25 34.86 46.87
N GLY A 6 -12.04 34.55 46.51
CA GLY A 6 -11.65 34.19 45.19
C GLY A 6 -11.91 32.68 44.93
N ALA A 7 -12.66 32.36 43.87
CA ALA A 7 -12.84 31.00 43.41
C ALA A 7 -11.74 30.66 42.42
N ASP A 8 -10.99 29.62 42.73
CA ASP A 8 -9.99 29.02 41.89
C ASP A 8 -10.69 28.12 40.85
N GLY A 9 -10.63 28.53 39.58
CA GLY A 9 -11.15 27.80 38.47
C GLY A 9 -10.09 26.91 37.87
N GLY A 10 -10.00 25.67 38.34
CA GLY A 10 -9.15 24.65 37.73
C GLY A 10 -9.52 24.36 36.28
N ASN A 11 -8.68 24.77 35.36
CA ASN A 11 -8.76 24.44 33.95
C ASN A 11 -8.29 23.00 33.75
N VAL A 12 -9.21 22.07 33.61
CA VAL A 12 -8.91 20.70 33.23
C VAL A 12 -8.69 20.68 31.72
N GLN A 13 -7.44 20.71 31.31
CA GLN A 13 -7.04 20.43 29.94
C GLN A 13 -7.27 18.95 29.63
N THR A 14 -8.26 18.66 28.82
CA THR A 14 -8.40 17.35 28.17
C THR A 14 -7.24 17.15 27.22
N PRO A 15 -6.61 15.97 27.20
CA PRO A 15 -5.52 15.70 26.24
C PRO A 15 -6.12 15.69 24.83
N VAL A 16 -5.61 16.60 24.00
CA VAL A 16 -5.88 16.62 22.56
C VAL A 16 -5.26 15.34 22.01
N GLY A 17 -6.08 14.42 21.51
CA GLY A 17 -5.61 13.19 20.87
C GLY A 17 -4.71 13.51 19.69
N SER A 18 -3.44 13.12 19.79
CA SER A 18 -2.49 13.18 18.70
C SER A 18 -2.93 12.19 17.63
N SER A 19 -3.59 12.67 16.58
CA SER A 19 -3.84 11.87 15.39
C SER A 19 -2.53 11.68 14.64
N ALA A 20 -2.26 10.44 14.21
CA ALA A 20 -1.18 10.17 13.28
C ALA A 20 -1.42 10.96 11.98
N PRO A 21 -0.36 11.43 11.29
CA PRO A 21 -0.54 12.14 10.04
C PRO A 21 -1.22 11.24 9.03
N ASP A 22 -2.13 11.81 8.28
CA ASP A 22 -2.58 11.21 7.04
C ASP A 22 -1.37 11.09 6.12
N ASP A 23 -1.30 9.98 5.42
CA ASP A 23 -0.26 9.61 4.49
C ASP A 23 0.29 10.79 3.67
N ALA A 24 1.44 11.32 4.06
CA ALA A 24 2.04 12.50 3.47
C ALA A 24 2.92 12.19 2.25
N ALA A 25 2.84 10.97 1.69
CA ALA A 25 3.73 10.50 0.64
C ALA A 25 3.33 10.89 -0.78
N SER A 26 2.25 11.63 -0.99
CA SER A 26 1.71 11.92 -2.33
C SER A 26 1.81 13.37 -2.77
N GLU A 27 2.76 14.16 -2.28
CA GLU A 27 3.02 15.49 -2.83
C GLU A 27 4.50 15.69 -3.15
N THR A 28 4.96 15.12 -4.25
CA THR A 28 6.05 15.73 -5.00
C THR A 28 5.45 16.53 -6.14
N THR A 29 5.32 17.83 -5.91
CA THR A 29 5.15 18.80 -6.99
C THR A 29 6.27 18.59 -7.99
N GLY A 30 5.90 18.30 -9.25
CA GLY A 30 6.83 18.15 -10.35
C GLY A 30 7.73 19.35 -10.46
N SER A 31 9.02 19.12 -10.34
CA SER A 31 10.05 19.99 -10.87
C SER A 31 10.50 19.34 -12.18
N GLU A 32 10.22 20.02 -13.27
CA GLU A 32 10.68 19.64 -14.60
C GLU A 32 12.21 19.59 -14.62
N THR A 33 12.77 18.40 -14.81
CA THR A 33 14.03 18.26 -15.51
C THR A 33 13.92 17.06 -16.43
N SER A 34 13.84 17.37 -17.71
CA SER A 34 14.04 16.43 -18.79
C SER A 34 15.40 15.76 -18.61
N ASP A 35 15.43 14.42 -18.55
CA ASP A 35 16.49 13.67 -19.21
C ASP A 35 16.16 12.17 -19.28
N THR A 36 16.16 11.70 -20.52
CA THR A 36 16.48 10.38 -21.04
C THR A 36 15.81 9.16 -20.41
N ALA A 37 14.88 8.57 -21.18
CA ALA A 37 14.40 7.21 -21.04
C ALA A 37 15.57 6.22 -20.92
N GLY A 38 15.80 5.73 -19.72
CA GLY A 38 16.59 4.55 -19.44
C GLY A 38 15.64 3.45 -19.03
N SER A 39 15.50 2.43 -19.86
CA SER A 39 14.81 1.19 -19.48
C SER A 39 15.52 0.61 -18.25
N GLY A 40 14.98 0.90 -17.07
CA GLY A 40 15.41 0.34 -15.80
C GLY A 40 14.91 -1.10 -15.68
N GLN A 41 15.68 -2.03 -16.19
CA GLN A 41 15.48 -3.45 -15.96
C GLN A 41 15.86 -3.74 -14.50
N ALA A 42 14.89 -4.20 -13.70
CA ALA A 42 15.14 -4.68 -12.35
C ALA A 42 16.17 -5.83 -12.37
N PRO A 43 17.02 -5.99 -11.33
CA PRO A 43 18.01 -7.06 -11.30
C PRO A 43 17.32 -8.43 -11.32
N SER A 44 17.66 -9.25 -12.30
CA SER A 44 17.17 -10.62 -12.45
C SER A 44 17.73 -11.52 -11.36
N GLY A 45 16.97 -11.71 -10.31
CA GLY A 45 17.17 -12.79 -9.33
C GLY A 45 16.15 -13.89 -9.62
N ASP A 46 16.63 -15.04 -10.02
CA ASP A 46 15.81 -16.22 -10.30
C ASP A 46 15.33 -16.83 -8.97
N ASN A 47 14.17 -16.38 -8.48
CA ASN A 47 13.45 -17.00 -7.38
C ASN A 47 12.02 -17.29 -7.85
N SER A 48 11.82 -18.50 -8.36
CA SER A 48 10.48 -18.95 -8.73
C SER A 48 9.65 -19.23 -7.48
N VAL A 49 8.79 -18.27 -7.13
CA VAL A 49 7.71 -18.49 -6.16
C VAL A 49 6.56 -19.14 -6.90
N SER A 50 6.11 -20.30 -6.43
CA SER A 50 4.93 -20.96 -6.98
C SER A 50 3.69 -20.39 -6.30
N ALA A 51 3.02 -19.43 -6.93
CA ALA A 51 1.67 -19.05 -6.55
C ALA A 51 0.68 -19.88 -7.37
N THR A 52 -0.36 -20.38 -6.73
CA THR A 52 -1.46 -21.07 -7.41
C THR A 52 -2.60 -20.09 -7.60
N VAL A 53 -2.88 -19.74 -8.86
CA VAL A 53 -4.10 -19.00 -9.21
C VAL A 53 -5.22 -20.04 -9.38
N PRO A 54 -6.35 -19.91 -8.70
CA PRO A 54 -7.52 -20.77 -8.99
C PRO A 54 -7.96 -20.56 -10.43
N SER A 55 -7.98 -21.61 -11.22
CA SER A 55 -8.46 -21.59 -12.61
C SER A 55 -9.96 -21.31 -12.62
N GLY A 56 -10.38 -20.18 -13.19
CA GLY A 56 -11.78 -19.89 -13.51
C GLY A 56 -12.44 -18.73 -12.78
N ALA A 57 -11.71 -17.76 -12.27
CA ALA A 57 -12.31 -16.55 -11.71
C ALA A 57 -12.80 -15.63 -12.84
N GLU A 58 -14.08 -15.28 -12.82
CA GLU A 58 -14.62 -14.19 -13.62
C GLU A 58 -14.09 -12.84 -13.11
N ILE A 59 -13.85 -11.87 -14.00
CA ILE A 59 -13.52 -10.49 -13.68
C ILE A 59 -14.57 -9.96 -12.67
N GLY A 60 -14.14 -9.50 -11.51
CA GLY A 60 -15.01 -9.06 -10.41
C GLY A 60 -15.23 -10.08 -9.30
N ALA A 61 -14.83 -11.32 -9.46
CA ALA A 61 -14.84 -12.35 -8.42
C ALA A 61 -13.44 -12.51 -7.82
N GLY A 62 -12.78 -11.42 -7.39
CA GLY A 62 -11.53 -11.37 -6.65
C GLY A 62 -10.66 -12.61 -6.79
N ALA A 63 -9.92 -12.73 -7.89
CA ALA A 63 -8.95 -13.81 -8.02
C ALA A 63 -7.91 -13.65 -6.88
N GLU A 64 -8.08 -14.42 -5.80
CA GLU A 64 -7.13 -14.44 -4.71
C GLU A 64 -5.85 -15.10 -5.21
N VAL A 65 -4.76 -14.36 -5.16
CA VAL A 65 -3.43 -14.92 -5.36
C VAL A 65 -2.93 -15.43 -4.01
N TYR A 66 -2.69 -16.72 -3.95
CA TYR A 66 -2.06 -17.30 -2.77
C TYR A 66 -0.55 -17.08 -2.84
N VAL A 67 0.01 -16.42 -1.83
CA VAL A 67 1.44 -16.20 -1.67
C VAL A 67 1.99 -17.15 -0.61
N ASP A 68 2.89 -18.05 -1.02
CA ASP A 68 3.64 -18.87 -0.08
C ASP A 68 4.78 -18.04 0.53
N LEU A 69 4.59 -17.57 1.76
CA LEU A 69 5.60 -16.80 2.48
C LEU A 69 6.92 -17.55 2.68
N ALA A 70 6.89 -18.89 2.71
CA ALA A 70 8.11 -19.68 2.83
C ALA A 70 8.99 -19.59 1.56
N ALA A 71 8.40 -19.24 0.43
CA ALA A 71 9.11 -19.03 -0.83
C ALA A 71 9.60 -17.59 -1.02
N ILE A 72 9.11 -16.62 -0.21
CA ILE A 72 9.59 -15.23 -0.22
C ILE A 72 10.94 -15.17 0.50
N PRO A 73 11.98 -14.57 -0.10
CA PRO A 73 13.25 -14.34 0.60
C PRO A 73 13.04 -13.55 1.89
N ALA A 74 13.79 -13.86 2.93
CA ALA A 74 13.79 -13.05 4.14
C ALA A 74 14.26 -11.62 3.82
N TYR A 75 13.68 -10.63 4.50
CA TYR A 75 14.13 -9.25 4.38
C TYR A 75 15.63 -9.12 4.64
N SER A 76 16.34 -8.46 3.73
CA SER A 76 17.80 -8.32 3.79
C SER A 76 18.29 -6.87 3.57
N GLY A 77 17.38 -5.90 3.70
CA GLY A 77 17.69 -4.47 3.56
C GLY A 77 17.03 -3.81 2.36
N GLU A 78 16.58 -4.58 1.37
CA GLU A 78 15.84 -4.05 0.22
C GLU A 78 14.32 -4.02 0.52
N PRO A 79 13.58 -2.97 0.11
CA PRO A 79 12.18 -2.81 0.45
C PRO A 79 11.27 -3.86 -0.19
N TYR A 80 11.71 -4.52 -1.24
CA TYR A 80 10.93 -5.52 -1.97
C TYR A 80 11.80 -6.67 -2.50
N ALA A 81 11.15 -7.74 -2.89
CA ALA A 81 11.74 -8.83 -3.65
C ALA A 81 10.94 -9.05 -4.94
N VAL A 82 11.65 -9.29 -6.04
CA VAL A 82 11.02 -9.73 -7.29
C VAL A 82 10.55 -11.17 -7.13
N VAL A 83 9.33 -11.46 -7.54
CA VAL A 83 8.73 -12.80 -7.48
C VAL A 83 8.25 -13.21 -8.87
N ASN A 84 8.07 -14.51 -9.07
CA ASN A 84 7.59 -15.07 -10.34
C ASN A 84 8.35 -14.56 -11.59
N GLY A 85 9.65 -14.33 -11.48
CA GLY A 85 10.44 -13.78 -12.59
C GLY A 85 10.01 -12.39 -13.04
N ASN A 86 9.36 -11.61 -12.17
CA ASN A 86 8.76 -10.31 -12.43
C ASN A 86 7.52 -10.33 -13.33
N ILE A 87 6.92 -11.50 -13.54
CA ILE A 87 5.72 -11.66 -14.39
C ILE A 87 4.49 -11.73 -13.49
N PRO A 88 3.48 -10.86 -13.69
CA PRO A 88 2.21 -10.94 -12.99
C PRO A 88 1.49 -12.27 -13.19
N TYR A 89 0.62 -12.63 -12.25
CA TYR A 89 -0.24 -13.83 -12.36
C TYR A 89 -1.54 -13.56 -13.12
N PHE A 90 -1.58 -12.52 -13.94
CA PHE A 90 -2.73 -12.26 -14.81
C PHE A 90 -2.77 -13.27 -15.95
N THR A 91 -3.98 -13.61 -16.38
CA THR A 91 -4.20 -14.36 -17.61
C THR A 91 -4.58 -13.39 -18.73
N GLU A 92 -4.46 -13.82 -19.97
CA GLU A 92 -4.87 -13.02 -21.13
C GLU A 92 -6.34 -12.57 -21.04
N SER A 93 -7.20 -13.37 -20.39
CA SER A 93 -8.61 -13.05 -20.17
C SER A 93 -8.85 -12.01 -19.07
N ASP A 94 -7.87 -11.71 -18.22
CA ASP A 94 -7.97 -10.69 -17.19
C ASP A 94 -7.70 -9.29 -17.74
N LEU A 95 -6.95 -9.20 -18.84
CA LEU A 95 -6.55 -7.93 -19.44
C LEU A 95 -7.76 -7.24 -20.08
N THR A 96 -8.10 -6.05 -19.60
CA THR A 96 -9.23 -5.27 -20.09
C THR A 96 -8.95 -3.79 -20.12
N THR A 97 -9.42 -3.11 -21.16
CA THR A 97 -9.42 -1.65 -21.30
C THR A 97 -10.69 -1.01 -20.74
N GLU A 98 -11.57 -1.79 -20.10
CA GLU A 98 -12.67 -1.24 -19.33
C GLU A 98 -12.19 -0.95 -17.91
N SER A 99 -12.20 0.32 -17.52
CA SER A 99 -11.81 0.74 -16.19
C SER A 99 -12.74 0.15 -15.14
N PHE A 100 -12.18 -0.41 -14.07
CA PHE A 100 -12.94 -0.92 -12.93
C PHE A 100 -12.10 -0.84 -11.66
N GLU A 101 -12.78 -0.89 -10.52
CA GLU A 101 -12.20 -1.04 -9.19
C GLU A 101 -12.91 -2.19 -8.45
N TYR A 102 -12.12 -2.95 -7.72
CA TYR A 102 -12.62 -4.02 -6.87
C TYR A 102 -11.83 -4.06 -5.55
N TYR A 103 -12.54 -4.16 -4.44
CA TYR A 103 -11.98 -4.29 -3.10
C TYR A 103 -12.68 -5.44 -2.40
N SER A 104 -11.93 -6.46 -2.00
CA SER A 104 -12.46 -7.61 -1.26
C SER A 104 -13.13 -7.16 0.05
N ASP A 105 -14.14 -7.86 0.48
CA ASP A 105 -14.69 -7.67 1.80
C ASP A 105 -13.62 -7.93 2.88
N LEU A 106 -13.76 -7.25 4.02
CA LEU A 106 -12.91 -7.54 5.17
C LEU A 106 -13.23 -8.96 5.65
N ASP A 107 -12.19 -9.67 6.10
CA ASP A 107 -12.37 -10.97 6.72
C ASP A 107 -12.92 -10.86 8.16
N ASP A 108 -13.12 -12.01 8.81
CA ASP A 108 -13.67 -12.08 10.18
C ASP A 108 -12.77 -11.41 11.24
N LEU A 109 -11.49 -11.15 10.91
CA LEU A 109 -10.54 -10.40 11.74
C LEU A 109 -10.48 -8.91 11.39
N GLY A 110 -11.28 -8.46 10.43
CA GLY A 110 -11.30 -7.08 9.94
C GLY A 110 -10.10 -6.73 9.06
N ARG A 111 -9.45 -7.73 8.44
CA ARG A 111 -8.29 -7.54 7.56
C ARG A 111 -8.74 -7.35 6.12
N CYS A 112 -8.02 -6.49 5.38
CA CYS A 112 -8.24 -6.34 3.95
C CYS A 112 -7.84 -7.61 3.18
N GLY A 113 -8.61 -7.92 2.14
CA GLY A 113 -8.22 -8.83 1.08
C GLY A 113 -7.60 -8.09 -0.11
N THR A 114 -7.68 -8.70 -1.28
CA THR A 114 -7.15 -8.16 -2.52
C THR A 114 -7.87 -6.87 -2.95
N ALA A 115 -7.10 -5.89 -3.40
CA ALA A 115 -7.56 -4.73 -4.16
C ALA A 115 -7.11 -4.88 -5.62
N TYR A 116 -8.02 -4.64 -6.57
CA TYR A 116 -7.81 -4.95 -7.97
C TYR A 116 -8.49 -3.92 -8.89
N SER A 117 -7.80 -3.47 -9.91
CA SER A 117 -8.30 -2.42 -10.81
C SER A 117 -7.71 -2.53 -12.21
N SER A 118 -8.49 -2.19 -13.22
CA SER A 118 -7.94 -1.72 -14.50
C SER A 118 -7.90 -0.21 -14.43
N VAL A 119 -6.70 0.33 -14.19
CA VAL A 119 -6.49 1.76 -13.97
C VAL A 119 -6.46 2.48 -15.30
N GLY A 120 -7.46 3.33 -15.55
CA GLY A 120 -7.51 4.26 -16.67
C GLY A 120 -7.52 5.71 -16.18
N THR A 121 -7.36 6.67 -17.09
CA THR A 121 -7.36 8.10 -16.74
C THR A 121 -8.68 8.59 -16.13
N ASP A 122 -9.78 7.88 -16.39
CA ASP A 122 -11.12 8.18 -15.88
C ASP A 122 -11.30 7.86 -14.40
N LEU A 123 -10.48 6.95 -13.84
CA LEU A 123 -10.44 6.66 -12.40
C LEU A 123 -9.52 7.59 -11.62
N MET A 124 -8.57 8.24 -12.27
CA MET A 124 -7.60 9.09 -11.59
C MET A 124 -8.24 10.32 -10.94
N PRO A 125 -7.69 10.81 -9.81
CA PRO A 125 -8.29 11.92 -9.08
C PRO A 125 -8.25 13.22 -9.90
N THR A 126 -9.38 13.94 -9.86
CA THR A 126 -9.52 15.30 -10.39
C THR A 126 -9.52 16.33 -9.26
N GLU A 127 -9.58 15.90 -8.02
CA GLU A 127 -9.61 16.73 -6.82
C GLU A 127 -8.48 16.34 -5.86
N LYS A 128 -8.20 17.23 -4.91
CA LYS A 128 -7.23 16.95 -3.87
C LYS A 128 -7.77 15.88 -2.91
N ARG A 129 -6.85 15.06 -2.42
CA ARG A 129 -7.12 14.05 -1.42
C ARG A 129 -7.67 14.64 -0.11
N ASP A 130 -8.68 14.00 0.45
CA ASP A 130 -9.20 14.28 1.78
C ASP A 130 -8.44 13.51 2.88
N SER A 131 -8.61 13.95 4.14
CA SER A 131 -8.04 13.27 5.30
C SER A 131 -8.68 11.91 5.54
N ILE A 132 -7.83 10.90 5.80
CA ILE A 132 -8.23 9.52 6.15
C ILE A 132 -7.99 9.19 7.63
N SER A 133 -7.81 10.20 8.48
CA SER A 133 -7.43 10.07 9.89
C SER A 133 -8.36 9.21 10.76
N LYS A 134 -9.60 8.97 10.34
CA LYS A 134 -10.60 8.22 11.08
C LYS A 134 -10.51 6.70 10.92
N GLY A 135 -9.94 6.19 9.84
CA GLY A 135 -9.78 4.76 9.59
C GLY A 135 -8.83 4.12 10.61
N LYS A 136 -9.15 2.92 11.05
CA LYS A 136 -8.26 2.08 11.88
C LYS A 136 -8.21 0.70 11.27
N PRO A 137 -7.25 0.44 10.37
CA PRO A 137 -7.04 -0.90 9.83
C PRO A 137 -6.71 -1.91 10.94
N SER A 138 -6.82 -3.21 10.65
CA SER A 138 -6.45 -4.25 11.61
C SER A 138 -5.03 -4.03 12.15
N GLY A 139 -4.81 -4.29 13.44
CA GLY A 139 -3.52 -4.11 14.09
C GLY A 139 -3.04 -2.67 14.24
N TRP A 140 -3.92 -1.66 14.05
CA TRP A 140 -3.54 -0.25 14.11
C TRP A 140 -3.05 0.17 15.49
N GLN A 141 -1.81 0.70 15.52
CA GLN A 141 -1.19 1.33 16.68
C GLN A 141 -0.69 2.74 16.31
N VAL A 142 -0.52 3.61 17.32
CA VAL A 142 0.11 4.91 17.14
C VAL A 142 1.47 4.88 17.82
N SER A 143 2.52 4.75 17.02
CA SER A 143 3.91 4.67 17.51
C SER A 143 4.78 5.68 16.80
N LYS A 144 5.71 6.29 17.55
CA LYS A 144 6.61 7.32 17.05
C LYS A 144 8.05 6.96 17.34
N TYR A 145 8.90 7.19 16.33
CA TYR A 145 10.35 7.03 16.42
C TYR A 145 11.03 8.22 15.75
N ASP A 146 12.00 8.85 16.40
CA ASP A 146 12.69 10.04 15.86
C ASP A 146 13.50 9.73 14.60
N PHE A 147 13.88 8.47 14.39
CA PHE A 147 14.64 8.01 13.22
C PHE A 147 13.76 7.59 12.04
N VAL A 148 12.44 7.53 12.20
CA VAL A 148 11.50 7.25 11.11
C VAL A 148 11.14 8.56 10.42
N ASP A 149 11.13 8.58 9.10
CA ASP A 149 10.68 9.73 8.32
C ASP A 149 9.23 10.07 8.68
N GLY A 150 8.96 11.36 8.96
CA GLY A 150 7.68 11.81 9.49
C GLY A 150 7.37 11.35 10.91
N LYS A 151 8.28 10.59 11.55
CA LYS A 151 8.24 10.10 12.94
C LYS A 151 7.19 9.04 13.26
N TYR A 152 6.15 8.87 12.48
CA TYR A 152 5.13 7.85 12.70
C TYR A 152 5.52 6.54 12.01
N LEU A 153 5.54 5.46 12.80
CA LEU A 153 5.83 4.13 12.30
C LEU A 153 4.80 3.68 11.26
N TYR A 154 3.53 3.76 11.63
CA TYR A 154 2.45 3.29 10.79
C TYR A 154 1.74 4.41 10.05
N ASN A 155 1.45 4.13 8.79
CA ASN A 155 0.54 4.88 7.93
C ASN A 155 -0.74 4.05 7.69
N ARG A 156 -1.85 4.71 7.43
CA ARG A 156 -3.02 4.10 6.81
C ARG A 156 -2.68 3.91 5.34
N CYS A 157 -2.05 2.78 5.07
CA CYS A 157 -1.46 2.51 3.77
C CYS A 157 -2.55 2.03 2.81
N HIS A 158 -2.74 2.74 1.70
CA HIS A 158 -3.60 2.30 0.62
C HIS A 158 -2.99 1.06 -0.05
N LEU A 159 -3.83 0.10 -0.41
CA LEU A 159 -3.46 -0.98 -1.31
C LEU A 159 -3.38 -0.45 -2.75
N ILE A 160 -4.43 0.25 -3.21
CA ILE A 160 -4.39 1.03 -4.44
C ILE A 160 -4.33 2.50 -4.05
N GLY A 161 -3.24 3.19 -4.42
CA GLY A 161 -3.00 4.58 -4.06
C GLY A 161 -4.06 5.54 -4.62
N TYR A 162 -4.36 6.60 -3.87
CA TYR A 162 -5.31 7.64 -4.28
C TYR A 162 -5.03 8.19 -5.69
N GLN A 163 -3.77 8.33 -6.06
CA GLN A 163 -3.35 8.83 -7.38
C GLN A 163 -3.80 7.95 -8.55
N LEU A 164 -4.20 6.70 -8.31
CA LEU A 164 -4.59 5.75 -9.34
C LEU A 164 -6.10 5.69 -9.55
N THR A 165 -6.88 5.71 -8.46
CA THR A 165 -8.34 5.47 -8.53
C THR A 165 -9.17 6.48 -7.75
N ALA A 166 -8.57 7.52 -7.20
CA ALA A 166 -9.26 8.52 -6.38
C ALA A 166 -9.99 7.95 -5.14
N GLU A 167 -9.77 6.67 -4.80
CA GLU A 167 -10.39 6.02 -3.65
C GLU A 167 -9.70 6.49 -2.36
N ASN A 168 -10.42 7.22 -1.50
CA ASN A 168 -9.80 7.91 -0.38
C ASN A 168 -9.90 7.16 0.95
N ALA A 169 -11.08 7.03 1.53
CA ALA A 169 -11.28 6.54 2.91
C ALA A 169 -11.96 5.16 2.97
N ASN A 170 -11.78 4.34 1.96
CA ASN A 170 -12.33 3.00 1.90
C ASN A 170 -11.55 2.06 2.84
N GLU A 171 -12.23 1.53 3.86
CA GLU A 171 -11.62 0.62 4.83
C GLU A 171 -11.12 -0.69 4.20
N LYS A 172 -11.69 -1.12 3.07
CA LYS A 172 -11.27 -2.30 2.30
C LYS A 172 -10.00 -2.06 1.49
N ASN A 173 -9.52 -0.83 1.44
CA ASN A 173 -8.31 -0.40 0.73
C ASN A 173 -7.20 0.10 1.67
N LEU A 174 -7.35 -0.05 2.98
CA LEU A 174 -6.41 0.49 3.97
C LEU A 174 -5.86 -0.62 4.87
N ILE A 175 -4.54 -0.72 4.95
CA ILE A 175 -3.84 -1.61 5.89
C ILE A 175 -2.97 -0.80 6.86
N THR A 176 -2.61 -1.43 7.98
CA THR A 176 -1.56 -0.93 8.86
C THR A 176 -0.21 -1.20 8.21
N GLY A 177 0.29 -0.22 7.48
CA GLY A 177 1.57 -0.27 6.78
C GLY A 177 2.63 0.58 7.47
N THR A 178 3.88 0.13 7.45
CA THR A 178 4.99 0.96 7.94
C THR A 178 5.24 2.12 6.99
N ARG A 179 5.91 3.16 7.49
CA ARG A 179 6.38 4.26 6.64
C ARG A 179 7.28 3.74 5.51
N TYR A 180 8.15 2.80 5.82
CA TYR A 180 9.07 2.19 4.87
C TYR A 180 8.33 1.38 3.78
N LEU A 181 7.36 0.53 4.16
CA LEU A 181 6.49 -0.15 3.18
C LEU A 181 5.85 0.87 2.24
N ASN A 182 5.25 1.92 2.79
CA ASN A 182 4.44 2.86 2.03
C ASN A 182 5.26 3.71 1.06
N VAL A 183 6.40 4.25 1.52
CA VAL A 183 7.18 5.26 0.78
C VAL A 183 8.34 4.66 -0.01
N ASP A 184 9.12 3.79 0.64
CA ASP A 184 10.29 3.19 -0.01
C ASP A 184 9.92 1.94 -0.80
N GLY A 185 8.84 1.25 -0.39
CA GLY A 185 8.38 0.02 -1.00
C GLY A 185 7.35 0.21 -2.09
N MET A 186 6.14 0.66 -1.75
CA MET A 186 5.00 0.68 -2.67
C MET A 186 5.00 1.88 -3.62
N LEU A 187 5.28 3.08 -3.11
CA LEU A 187 5.14 4.33 -3.88
C LEU A 187 5.92 4.35 -5.22
N PRO A 188 7.16 3.83 -5.33
CA PRO A 188 7.86 3.78 -6.62
C PRO A 188 7.10 2.98 -7.69
N PHE A 189 6.48 1.87 -7.32
CA PHE A 189 5.68 1.03 -8.22
C PHE A 189 4.34 1.67 -8.59
N GLU A 190 3.67 2.32 -7.64
CA GLU A 190 2.47 3.10 -7.92
C GLU A 190 2.75 4.26 -8.88
N ASN A 191 3.89 4.92 -8.73
CA ASN A 191 4.31 6.00 -9.63
C ASN A 191 4.52 5.49 -11.06
N LEU A 192 5.12 4.32 -11.26
CA LEU A 192 5.27 3.71 -12.59
C LEU A 192 3.92 3.55 -13.29
N VAL A 193 2.91 3.05 -12.57
CA VAL A 193 1.54 2.91 -13.09
C VAL A 193 0.94 4.27 -13.39
N ALA A 194 1.01 5.21 -12.44
CA ALA A 194 0.41 6.53 -12.60
C ALA A 194 1.01 7.32 -13.78
N ASP A 195 2.32 7.28 -13.92
CA ASP A 195 3.04 7.99 -14.98
C ASP A 195 2.70 7.40 -16.36
N TYR A 196 2.72 6.05 -16.49
CA TYR A 196 2.34 5.39 -17.73
C TYR A 196 0.90 5.74 -18.16
N VAL A 197 -0.07 5.64 -17.25
CA VAL A 197 -1.48 5.95 -17.57
C VAL A 197 -1.64 7.42 -17.97
N LYS A 198 -0.97 8.35 -17.28
CA LYS A 198 -1.02 9.78 -17.61
C LYS A 198 -0.38 10.12 -18.96
N GLU A 199 0.75 9.49 -19.27
CA GLU A 199 1.52 9.77 -20.49
C GLU A 199 0.89 9.17 -21.74
N THR A 200 0.32 7.96 -21.62
CA THR A 200 -0.19 7.20 -22.76
C THR A 200 -1.70 7.30 -22.93
N GLY A 201 -2.44 7.46 -21.84
CA GLY A 201 -3.90 7.29 -21.79
C GLY A 201 -4.35 5.83 -21.84
N ASN A 202 -3.42 4.89 -21.83
CA ASN A 202 -3.67 3.46 -21.80
C ASN A 202 -3.99 2.98 -20.39
N HIS A 203 -4.45 1.71 -20.28
CA HIS A 203 -4.83 1.09 -19.02
C HIS A 203 -3.68 0.23 -18.45
N VAL A 204 -3.65 0.13 -17.14
CA VAL A 204 -2.81 -0.81 -16.42
C VAL A 204 -3.68 -1.69 -15.53
N LEU A 205 -3.62 -2.99 -15.75
CA LEU A 205 -4.19 -3.95 -14.82
C LEU A 205 -3.29 -3.99 -13.58
N TYR A 206 -3.85 -3.68 -12.41
CA TYR A 206 -3.12 -3.48 -11.17
C TYR A 206 -3.79 -4.23 -10.02
N ARG A 207 -3.03 -5.05 -9.30
CA ARG A 207 -3.54 -5.83 -8.17
C ARG A 207 -2.56 -5.77 -7.00
N VAL A 208 -3.11 -5.56 -5.81
CA VAL A 208 -2.36 -5.59 -4.56
C VAL A 208 -3.02 -6.55 -3.59
N THR A 209 -2.26 -7.56 -3.17
CA THR A 209 -2.73 -8.60 -2.25
C THR A 209 -1.95 -8.50 -0.94
N PRO A 210 -2.58 -8.07 0.16
CA PRO A 210 -1.93 -8.09 1.46
C PRO A 210 -1.78 -9.54 1.94
N VAL A 211 -0.63 -9.85 2.53
CA VAL A 211 -0.28 -11.21 2.95
C VAL A 211 -0.18 -11.26 4.47
N PHE A 212 -1.12 -11.96 5.09
CA PHE A 212 -1.17 -12.16 6.53
C PHE A 212 -0.73 -13.58 6.88
N GLU A 213 0.08 -13.73 7.92
CA GLU A 213 0.45 -15.04 8.44
C GLU A 213 -0.51 -15.45 9.56
N GLY A 214 -1.20 -16.58 9.39
CA GLY A 214 -2.16 -17.07 10.36
C GLY A 214 -3.22 -16.04 10.74
N GLU A 215 -3.38 -15.77 12.03
CA GLU A 215 -4.33 -14.81 12.57
C GLU A 215 -3.72 -13.41 12.84
N ASN A 216 -2.54 -13.13 12.31
CA ASN A 216 -1.89 -11.84 12.46
C ASN A 216 -2.78 -10.70 11.94
N LEU A 217 -2.82 -9.59 12.70
CA LEU A 217 -3.61 -8.41 12.35
C LEU A 217 -2.86 -7.42 11.47
N VAL A 218 -1.54 -7.54 11.38
CA VAL A 218 -0.68 -6.75 10.50
C VAL A 218 -0.13 -7.66 9.40
N ALA A 219 -0.24 -7.23 8.15
CA ALA A 219 0.29 -7.98 7.02
C ALA A 219 1.82 -8.07 7.09
N SER A 220 2.39 -9.23 6.75
CA SER A 220 3.84 -9.41 6.60
C SER A 220 4.40 -8.58 5.46
N GLY A 221 3.59 -8.31 4.45
CA GLY A 221 3.89 -7.51 3.27
C GLY A 221 2.72 -7.52 2.31
N VAL A 222 2.94 -7.01 1.10
CA VAL A 222 1.97 -7.02 0.02
C VAL A 222 2.60 -7.56 -1.26
N LEU A 223 1.85 -8.36 -2.01
CA LEU A 223 2.17 -8.68 -3.40
C LEU A 223 1.59 -7.58 -4.28
N MET A 224 2.44 -6.92 -5.07
CA MET A 224 2.04 -5.93 -6.06
C MET A 224 2.29 -6.46 -7.45
N GLU A 225 1.27 -6.38 -8.31
CA GLU A 225 1.31 -6.85 -9.68
C GLU A 225 0.76 -5.77 -10.61
N ALA A 226 1.41 -5.55 -11.73
CA ALA A 226 0.93 -4.64 -12.76
C ALA A 226 1.30 -5.12 -14.15
N GLU A 227 0.40 -4.87 -15.11
CA GLU A 227 0.64 -5.13 -16.54
C GLU A 227 -0.13 -4.09 -17.36
N SER A 228 0.58 -3.37 -18.23
CA SER A 228 -0.05 -2.46 -19.18
C SER A 228 -0.81 -3.23 -20.25
N VAL A 229 -2.07 -2.83 -20.47
CA VAL A 229 -3.03 -3.67 -21.21
C VAL A 229 -2.85 -3.58 -22.73
N GLU A 230 -2.84 -2.37 -23.26
CA GLU A 230 -2.87 -2.13 -24.72
C GLU A 230 -1.57 -2.54 -25.43
N ASP A 231 -0.46 -2.56 -24.71
CA ASP A 231 0.86 -2.92 -25.24
C ASP A 231 1.39 -4.25 -24.68
N ALA A 232 0.54 -5.01 -23.98
CA ALA A 232 0.85 -6.33 -23.47
C ALA A 232 2.10 -6.35 -22.56
N GLY A 233 2.18 -5.39 -21.65
CA GLY A 233 3.24 -5.29 -20.65
C GLY A 233 4.50 -4.55 -21.08
N ASP A 234 4.58 -4.07 -22.33
CA ASP A 234 5.78 -3.38 -22.82
C ASP A 234 6.09 -2.09 -22.04
N GLY A 235 5.05 -1.40 -21.57
CA GLY A 235 5.19 -0.16 -20.81
C GLY A 235 5.35 -0.37 -19.31
N VAL A 236 4.53 -1.24 -18.72
CA VAL A 236 4.58 -1.57 -17.29
C VAL A 236 4.33 -3.06 -17.11
N GLU A 237 5.29 -3.76 -16.54
CA GLU A 237 5.14 -5.15 -16.11
C GLU A 237 5.97 -5.39 -14.86
N TYR A 238 5.32 -5.80 -13.77
CA TYR A 238 6.05 -6.25 -12.57
C TYR A 238 5.23 -7.17 -11.67
N CYS A 239 5.95 -7.98 -10.92
CA CYS A 239 5.42 -8.81 -9.84
C CYS A 239 6.43 -8.79 -8.69
N VAL A 240 6.10 -8.08 -7.61
CA VAL A 240 7.00 -7.85 -6.48
C VAL A 240 6.30 -8.06 -5.15
N TYR A 241 7.03 -8.63 -4.20
CA TYR A 241 6.60 -8.68 -2.80
C TYR A 241 7.27 -7.56 -2.02
N VAL A 242 6.49 -6.66 -1.46
CA VAL A 242 6.98 -5.51 -0.67
C VAL A 242 6.84 -5.82 0.81
N TYR A 243 7.95 -5.72 1.56
CA TYR A 243 8.01 -6.08 2.98
C TYR A 243 7.37 -5.02 3.87
N ASN A 244 6.49 -5.44 4.78
CA ASN A 244 5.93 -4.54 5.80
C ASN A 244 6.84 -4.50 7.04
N VAL A 245 8.01 -3.93 6.87
CA VAL A 245 9.04 -3.77 7.90
C VAL A 245 9.38 -2.30 8.07
N GLN A 246 10.05 -1.96 9.17
CA GLN A 246 10.68 -0.64 9.34
C GLN A 246 12.09 -0.87 9.87
N PRO A 247 13.14 -0.43 9.15
CA PRO A 247 14.50 -0.53 9.66
C PRO A 247 14.64 0.08 11.07
N GLY A 248 15.22 -0.68 12.00
CA GLY A 248 15.39 -0.26 13.38
C GLY A 248 14.17 -0.43 14.28
N VAL A 249 13.09 -1.10 13.81
CA VAL A 249 11.91 -1.42 14.61
C VAL A 249 11.58 -2.91 14.51
N GLU A 250 11.29 -3.53 15.64
CA GLU A 250 10.70 -4.86 15.71
C GLU A 250 9.19 -4.74 15.89
N ILE A 251 8.44 -5.51 15.07
CA ILE A 251 6.97 -5.47 15.01
C ILE A 251 6.43 -6.82 15.45
N ASP A 252 5.47 -6.81 16.37
CA ASP A 252 4.60 -7.94 16.63
C ASP A 252 3.42 -7.91 15.64
N TYR A 253 3.49 -8.73 14.61
CA TYR A 253 2.47 -8.77 13.55
C TYR A 253 1.11 -9.30 14.04
N ALA A 254 1.08 -10.03 15.16
CA ALA A 254 -0.18 -10.48 15.72
C ALA A 254 -1.05 -9.31 16.21
N THR A 255 -0.44 -8.24 16.72
CA THR A 255 -1.13 -7.15 17.40
C THR A 255 -0.85 -5.77 16.83
N GLY A 256 0.27 -5.59 16.12
CA GLY A 256 0.82 -4.29 15.72
C GLY A 256 1.63 -3.59 16.81
N GLU A 257 1.79 -4.18 18.00
CA GLU A 257 2.71 -3.68 19.01
C GLU A 257 4.15 -3.70 18.48
N ASN A 258 4.99 -2.76 18.95
CA ASN A 258 6.31 -2.57 18.36
C ASN A 258 7.28 -1.91 19.33
N HIS A 259 8.57 -2.10 19.10
CA HIS A 259 9.63 -1.45 19.86
C HIS A 259 10.86 -1.23 18.98
N ALA A 260 11.74 -0.31 19.40
CA ALA A 260 13.01 -0.12 18.71
C ALA A 260 13.85 -1.40 18.80
N ALA A 261 14.47 -1.78 17.69
CA ALA A 261 15.42 -2.89 17.66
C ALA A 261 16.67 -2.54 18.47
N ASN A 262 17.22 -3.54 19.19
CA ASN A 262 18.41 -3.38 20.03
C ASN A 262 19.69 -3.30 19.21
#